data_bb8322846a84d224b8bfa8aeaab5fbc3
#
_entry.id   bb8322846a84d224b8bfa8aeaab5fbc3
#
_cell.length_a   1.000
_cell.length_b   1.000
_cell.length_c   1.000
_cell.angle_alpha   90.00
_cell.angle_beta   90.00
_cell.angle_gamma   90.00
#
_symmetry.space_group_name_H-M   'P 1'
#
loop_
_entity.id
_entity.type
_entity.pdbx_description
1 polymer ?
#
loop_
_entity_poly.entity_id
_entity_poly.type
_entity_poly.pdbx_seq_one_letter_code
_entity_poly.pdbx_strand_id
1 'polypeptide(L)'
;MIKNYLKTLMAVLLVWAASLPSMAATTETLMASLKDDIPARQHGEGQYDQLIIRGAYLIDGTGAPATGPVDVVVEQDRITEVRLVGAPGIPINPQHRPLTNTWTDKKVREIDALGKYLLPGFVDSHTHIHAPDMRQKVSADYIFKLWLGHGVTSVREVFSSDGESRVIALKELSDRNAITAPRITSFPYFGMPELNKALPPINSPKDARARVRHLKSIGADGIKFMGAPEEILWAALDEAEKVGMDTTMHHAQLDVAHANVLDTSSHGLDCMEHWYGLPEALFTDKVIQNYPSDYIYSNEQDRFGQAGRLWKQAAGPGSARWDQVMETLLERDFCLSPTFTIYLASRDLMRAYTAEWHYEYTSPNLWGFYRASREKHGSFFFNWTTEDEIEWKHNYRLWMQFVNEYKNRGGKVVVGSDTGYIYSLYGFGYIQELELLQEAGFHPLEVIRAATKIGAQVLGKEQDIGT
;
A
#
# COMPACT_ATOMS: atom_id res chain seq x y z
N MET A 1 44.99 -30.32 -35.50
CA MET A 1 44.67 -29.95 -34.10
C MET A 1 44.49 -28.42 -33.84
N ILE A 2 45.18 -27.55 -34.56
CA ILE A 2 45.10 -26.07 -34.34
C ILE A 2 43.79 -25.43 -34.83
N LYS A 3 43.10 -25.98 -35.84
CA LYS A 3 41.82 -25.45 -36.35
C LYS A 3 40.60 -25.65 -35.43
N ASN A 4 40.66 -26.61 -34.52
CA ASN A 4 39.55 -26.85 -33.57
C ASN A 4 39.67 -25.97 -32.31
N TYR A 5 40.86 -25.54 -31.95
CA TYR A 5 41.08 -24.61 -30.80
C TYR A 5 40.58 -23.19 -31.10
N LEU A 6 40.71 -22.72 -32.34
CA LEU A 6 40.20 -21.38 -32.71
C LEU A 6 38.67 -21.31 -32.77
N LYS A 7 37.98 -22.39 -33.09
CA LYS A 7 36.50 -22.44 -33.06
C LYS A 7 35.95 -22.46 -31.65
N THR A 8 36.62 -23.10 -30.71
CA THR A 8 36.24 -23.12 -29.29
C THR A 8 36.51 -21.79 -28.59
N LEU A 9 37.59 -21.08 -28.96
CA LEU A 9 37.86 -19.74 -28.42
C LEU A 9 36.90 -18.69 -28.97
N MET A 10 36.46 -18.76 -30.23
CA MET A 10 35.43 -17.87 -30.77
C MET A 10 34.04 -18.16 -30.19
N ALA A 11 33.71 -19.38 -29.85
CA ALA A 11 32.44 -19.75 -29.21
C ALA A 11 32.39 -19.25 -27.74
N VAL A 12 33.52 -19.27 -27.02
CA VAL A 12 33.61 -18.74 -25.65
C VAL A 12 33.57 -17.21 -25.64
N LEU A 13 34.15 -16.52 -26.62
CA LEU A 13 34.07 -15.06 -26.74
C LEU A 13 32.69 -14.58 -27.19
N LEU A 14 31.89 -15.38 -27.91
CA LEU A 14 30.50 -15.04 -28.27
C LEU A 14 29.50 -15.29 -27.14
N VAL A 15 29.81 -16.15 -26.18
CA VAL A 15 28.95 -16.37 -25.00
C VAL A 15 29.20 -15.28 -23.92
N TRP A 16 30.37 -14.63 -23.93
CA TRP A 16 30.64 -13.48 -23.00
C TRP A 16 30.13 -12.12 -23.52
N ALA A 17 29.72 -12.05 -24.80
CA ALA A 17 29.13 -10.82 -25.35
C ALA A 17 27.60 -10.71 -25.14
N ALA A 18 26.95 -11.75 -24.56
CA ALA A 18 25.51 -11.80 -24.38
C ALA A 18 25.03 -11.41 -22.95
N SER A 19 25.91 -10.93 -22.09
CA SER A 19 25.55 -10.35 -20.77
C SER A 19 26.13 -8.94 -20.61
N LEU A 20 25.78 -8.05 -21.55
CA LEU A 20 25.82 -6.63 -21.22
C LEU A 20 24.71 -6.41 -20.21
N PRO A 21 25.00 -5.80 -19.02
CA PRO A 21 23.92 -5.37 -18.14
C PRO A 21 22.99 -4.48 -18.97
N SER A 22 21.70 -4.71 -18.88
CA SER A 22 20.69 -3.78 -19.40
C SER A 22 21.08 -2.39 -18.91
N MET A 23 21.49 -1.49 -19.81
CA MET A 23 21.78 -0.10 -19.41
C MET A 23 20.47 0.44 -18.83
N ALA A 24 20.50 0.83 -17.56
CA ALA A 24 19.37 1.47 -16.94
C ALA A 24 18.88 2.63 -17.83
N ALA A 25 17.58 2.70 -18.07
CA ALA A 25 17.01 3.74 -18.91
C ALA A 25 17.37 5.14 -18.37
N THR A 26 17.68 6.06 -19.26
CA THR A 26 17.97 7.44 -18.85
C THR A 26 16.71 8.13 -18.33
N THR A 27 16.86 9.14 -17.48
CA THR A 27 15.73 9.96 -17.00
C THR A 27 14.92 10.53 -18.18
N GLU A 28 15.57 10.96 -19.24
CA GLU A 28 14.92 11.46 -20.45
C GLU A 28 14.06 10.42 -21.15
N THR A 29 14.58 9.17 -21.27
CA THR A 29 13.83 8.06 -21.87
C THR A 29 12.59 7.72 -21.06
N LEU A 30 12.71 7.65 -19.71
CA LEU A 30 11.60 7.40 -18.82
C LEU A 30 10.56 8.54 -18.88
N MET A 31 11.00 9.78 -18.81
CA MET A 31 10.11 10.96 -18.94
C MET A 31 9.37 10.98 -20.28
N ALA A 32 10.05 10.64 -21.39
CA ALA A 32 9.41 10.59 -22.70
C ALA A 32 8.31 9.52 -22.79
N SER A 33 8.48 8.39 -22.11
CA SER A 33 7.47 7.32 -22.06
C SER A 33 6.22 7.68 -21.22
N LEU A 34 6.34 8.65 -20.31
CA LEU A 34 5.28 9.03 -19.36
C LEU A 34 4.82 10.49 -19.52
N LYS A 35 5.13 11.15 -20.65
CA LYS A 35 4.90 12.58 -20.89
C LYS A 35 3.44 13.05 -20.69
N ASP A 36 2.48 12.16 -20.98
CA ASP A 36 1.04 12.45 -20.87
C ASP A 36 0.46 12.06 -19.48
N ASP A 37 1.28 11.46 -18.64
CA ASP A 37 0.90 10.95 -17.33
C ASP A 37 1.45 11.83 -16.20
N ILE A 38 2.69 12.27 -16.31
CA ILE A 38 3.32 13.10 -15.29
C ILE A 38 4.35 14.06 -15.91
N PRO A 39 4.29 15.36 -15.57
CA PRO A 39 5.30 16.32 -16.00
C PRO A 39 6.61 16.14 -15.22
N ALA A 40 7.71 16.57 -15.83
CA ALA A 40 8.95 16.80 -15.10
C ALA A 40 8.73 17.77 -13.93
N ARG A 41 9.50 17.62 -12.86
CA ARG A 41 9.39 18.47 -11.69
C ARG A 41 9.66 19.94 -12.06
N GLN A 42 8.62 20.76 -11.97
CA GLN A 42 8.67 22.19 -12.30
C GLN A 42 8.55 23.09 -11.08
N HIS A 43 7.94 22.59 -10.02
CA HIS A 43 7.59 23.34 -8.82
C HIS A 43 8.11 22.64 -7.58
N GLY A 44 8.23 23.40 -6.52
CA GLY A 44 8.73 22.94 -5.22
C GLY A 44 10.12 23.50 -4.97
N GLU A 45 10.34 23.93 -3.75
CA GLU A 45 11.63 24.36 -3.24
C GLU A 45 12.48 23.11 -2.94
N GLY A 46 13.78 23.23 -3.00
CA GLY A 46 14.71 22.14 -2.67
C GLY A 46 15.35 21.56 -3.92
N GLN A 47 16.25 20.59 -3.85
CA GLN A 47 16.75 20.01 -2.58
C GLN A 47 17.54 21.05 -1.77
N TYR A 48 17.54 20.91 -0.45
CA TYR A 48 18.36 21.73 0.45
C TYR A 48 19.59 20.94 0.93
N ASP A 49 20.72 21.62 1.06
CA ASP A 49 21.89 21.05 1.73
C ASP A 49 21.68 20.98 3.24
N GLN A 50 20.94 21.96 3.79
CA GLN A 50 20.48 21.93 5.16
C GLN A 50 19.06 22.50 5.25
N LEU A 51 18.16 21.78 5.92
CA LEU A 51 16.84 22.24 6.32
C LEU A 51 16.73 22.17 7.84
N ILE A 52 16.26 23.23 8.47
CA ILE A 52 16.00 23.24 9.92
C ILE A 52 14.53 23.57 10.16
N ILE A 53 13.83 22.67 10.86
CA ILE A 53 12.45 22.86 11.28
C ILE A 53 12.48 23.33 12.73
N ARG A 54 12.01 24.55 12.99
CA ARG A 54 12.20 25.29 14.23
C ARG A 54 10.99 25.25 15.15
N GLY A 55 11.16 24.71 16.35
CA GLY A 55 10.23 24.90 17.47
C GLY A 55 8.96 24.04 17.41
N ALA A 56 8.98 22.94 16.67
CA ALA A 56 7.85 22.02 16.53
C ALA A 56 7.61 21.18 17.80
N TYR A 57 6.39 20.68 17.96
CA TYR A 57 6.09 19.55 18.83
C TYR A 57 6.19 18.25 18.01
N LEU A 58 7.16 17.40 18.34
CA LEU A 58 7.45 16.18 17.61
C LEU A 58 6.55 15.02 18.07
N ILE A 59 5.85 14.39 17.15
CA ILE A 59 5.23 13.07 17.28
C ILE A 59 6.07 12.13 16.40
N ASP A 60 6.90 11.30 17.01
CA ASP A 60 7.97 10.57 16.35
C ASP A 60 7.54 9.24 15.68
N GLY A 61 6.25 8.95 15.63
CA GLY A 61 5.73 7.71 15.03
C GLY A 61 5.90 6.46 15.90
N THR A 62 6.51 6.55 17.09
CA THR A 62 6.68 5.39 17.99
C THR A 62 5.41 5.02 18.78
N GLY A 63 4.43 5.92 18.82
CA GLY A 63 3.26 5.85 19.69
C GLY A 63 3.45 6.61 21.02
N ALA A 64 4.62 7.20 21.23
CA ALA A 64 4.88 8.05 22.38
C ALA A 64 4.16 9.40 22.28
N PRO A 65 3.83 10.05 23.42
CA PRO A 65 3.28 11.41 23.43
C PRO A 65 4.20 12.43 22.75
N ALA A 66 3.61 13.51 22.24
CA ALA A 66 4.36 14.60 21.62
C ALA A 66 5.39 15.20 22.60
N THR A 67 6.59 15.46 22.10
CA THR A 67 7.68 16.12 22.82
C THR A 67 8.04 17.43 22.15
N GLY A 68 8.45 18.45 22.94
CA GLY A 68 8.85 19.72 22.33
C GLY A 68 8.75 20.91 23.28
N PRO A 69 9.08 22.12 22.80
CA PRO A 69 9.47 22.40 21.39
C PRO A 69 10.85 21.81 21.03
N VAL A 70 10.96 21.29 19.81
CA VAL A 70 12.21 20.76 19.25
C VAL A 70 12.60 21.52 17.99
N ASP A 71 13.92 21.58 17.72
CA ASP A 71 14.44 21.90 16.40
C ASP A 71 14.96 20.60 15.75
N VAL A 72 14.57 20.38 14.49
CA VAL A 72 15.00 19.23 13.70
C VAL A 72 15.90 19.70 12.56
N VAL A 73 17.12 19.18 12.52
CA VAL A 73 18.09 19.47 11.45
C VAL A 73 18.12 18.31 10.47
N VAL A 74 17.94 18.64 9.21
CA VAL A 74 18.08 17.71 8.09
C VAL A 74 19.26 18.18 7.24
N GLU A 75 20.22 17.31 6.99
CA GLU A 75 21.31 17.58 6.06
C GLU A 75 21.19 16.61 4.88
N GLN A 76 21.08 17.17 3.69
CA GLN A 76 20.73 16.44 2.49
C GLN A 76 19.38 15.71 2.64
N ASP A 77 19.39 14.39 2.81
CA ASP A 77 18.21 13.54 2.96
C ASP A 77 18.12 12.84 4.33
N ARG A 78 18.94 13.26 5.31
CA ARG A 78 19.03 12.63 6.63
C ARG A 78 18.76 13.61 7.76
N ILE A 79 17.96 13.17 8.74
CA ILE A 79 17.82 13.86 10.02
C ILE A 79 19.12 13.64 10.78
N THR A 80 19.88 14.73 10.98
CA THR A 80 21.18 14.68 11.67
C THR A 80 21.09 15.08 13.13
N GLU A 81 20.05 15.84 13.49
CA GLU A 81 19.84 16.26 14.87
C GLU A 81 18.35 16.48 15.17
N VAL A 82 17.92 16.05 16.37
CA VAL A 82 16.66 16.41 16.99
C VAL A 82 17.02 16.99 18.36
N ARG A 83 16.84 18.31 18.53
CA ARG A 83 17.24 19.01 19.74
C ARG A 83 16.03 19.58 20.47
N LEU A 84 15.85 19.21 21.75
CA LEU A 84 14.90 19.88 22.64
C LEU A 84 15.43 21.28 22.95
N VAL A 85 14.66 22.33 22.62
CA VAL A 85 15.09 23.72 22.72
C VAL A 85 14.36 24.52 23.79
N GLY A 86 13.40 23.91 24.46
CA GLY A 86 12.60 24.53 25.50
C GLY A 86 11.65 23.54 26.17
N ALA A 87 10.66 24.08 26.88
CA ALA A 87 9.55 23.31 27.45
C ALA A 87 8.24 24.07 27.20
N PRO A 88 7.08 23.40 27.22
CA PRO A 88 5.80 24.06 27.06
C PRO A 88 5.61 25.23 28.05
N GLY A 89 5.25 26.42 27.53
CA GLY A 89 5.04 27.62 28.33
C GLY A 89 6.32 28.36 28.79
N ILE A 90 7.50 27.86 28.44
CA ILE A 90 8.79 28.52 28.74
C ILE A 90 9.38 29.08 27.42
N PRO A 91 9.80 30.36 27.39
CA PRO A 91 10.46 30.93 26.23
C PRO A 91 11.68 30.12 25.78
N ILE A 92 11.81 29.88 24.48
CA ILE A 92 12.94 29.20 23.91
C ILE A 92 14.21 30.05 24.05
N ASN A 93 15.29 29.47 24.59
CA ASN A 93 16.57 30.14 24.64
C ASN A 93 17.26 30.04 23.27
N PRO A 94 17.50 31.15 22.56
CA PRO A 94 18.15 31.13 21.25
C PRO A 94 19.56 30.47 21.26
N GLN A 95 20.26 30.53 22.38
CA GLN A 95 21.61 29.95 22.52
C GLN A 95 21.59 28.40 22.55
N HIS A 96 20.45 27.79 22.82
CA HIS A 96 20.31 26.33 22.84
C HIS A 96 19.90 25.77 21.46
N ARG A 97 19.67 26.63 20.46
CA ARG A 97 19.22 26.17 19.14
C ARG A 97 20.38 25.72 18.27
N PRO A 98 20.21 24.71 17.41
CA PRO A 98 21.19 24.38 16.37
C PRO A 98 21.52 25.61 15.52
N LEU A 99 22.77 25.74 15.13
CA LEU A 99 23.19 26.85 14.28
C LEU A 99 22.78 26.58 12.82
N THR A 100 22.33 27.63 12.16
CA THR A 100 22.14 27.61 10.71
C THR A 100 23.48 27.77 10.04
N ASN A 101 23.79 26.90 9.09
CA ASN A 101 25.02 27.05 8.32
C ASN A 101 24.96 28.30 7.43
N THR A 102 26.04 29.04 7.44
CA THR A 102 26.19 30.28 6.65
C THR A 102 26.92 30.03 5.34
N TRP A 103 26.77 28.84 4.76
CA TRP A 103 27.39 28.49 3.47
C TRP A 103 26.84 29.40 2.35
N THR A 104 27.72 30.00 1.58
CA THR A 104 27.36 30.91 0.49
C THR A 104 27.07 30.19 -0.83
N ASP A 105 27.49 28.95 -0.95
CA ASP A 105 27.41 28.09 -2.13
C ASP A 105 26.41 26.93 -1.99
N LYS A 106 25.68 26.86 -0.86
CA LYS A 106 24.74 25.80 -0.54
C LYS A 106 23.36 26.35 -0.23
N LYS A 107 22.34 25.55 -0.51
CA LYS A 107 20.95 25.87 -0.22
C LYS A 107 20.60 25.54 1.23
N VAL A 108 20.35 26.58 2.01
CA VAL A 108 19.92 26.45 3.40
C VAL A 108 18.51 27.01 3.57
N ARG A 109 17.66 26.31 4.29
CA ARG A 109 16.27 26.71 4.56
C ARG A 109 15.92 26.52 6.03
N GLU A 110 15.21 27.49 6.59
CA GLU A 110 14.54 27.34 7.88
C GLU A 110 13.03 27.37 7.70
N ILE A 111 12.32 26.53 8.45
CA ILE A 111 10.86 26.54 8.56
C ILE A 111 10.49 26.87 10.00
N ASP A 112 9.77 27.95 10.23
CA ASP A 112 9.17 28.23 11.52
C ASP A 112 7.96 27.31 11.75
N ALA A 113 8.08 26.41 12.71
CA ALA A 113 7.06 25.46 13.11
C ALA A 113 6.61 25.67 14.57
N LEU A 114 6.84 26.86 15.12
CA LEU A 114 6.43 27.17 16.48
C LEU A 114 4.92 26.95 16.66
N GLY A 115 4.56 26.12 17.66
CA GLY A 115 3.16 25.76 17.94
C GLY A 115 2.54 24.75 16.97
N LYS A 116 3.30 24.21 16.02
CA LYS A 116 2.87 23.16 15.08
C LYS A 116 3.37 21.79 15.52
N TYR A 117 2.71 20.74 15.03
CA TYR A 117 3.17 19.37 15.21
C TYR A 117 3.96 18.92 13.97
N LEU A 118 5.04 18.20 14.22
CA LEU A 118 5.87 17.55 13.22
C LEU A 118 5.74 16.04 13.36
N LEU A 119 5.45 15.37 12.26
CA LEU A 119 5.29 13.92 12.19
C LEU A 119 6.19 13.37 11.08
N PRO A 120 6.58 12.08 11.13
CA PRO A 120 7.09 11.39 9.95
C PRO A 120 6.04 11.41 8.83
N GLY A 121 6.49 11.44 7.58
CA GLY A 121 5.57 11.32 6.45
C GLY A 121 4.81 10.00 6.49
N PHE A 122 3.55 10.04 6.12
CA PHE A 122 2.67 8.88 6.13
C PHE A 122 3.03 7.86 5.04
N VAL A 123 2.79 6.59 5.36
CA VAL A 123 2.94 5.44 4.46
C VAL A 123 1.54 4.90 4.13
N ASP A 124 1.14 4.95 2.86
CA ASP A 124 -0.05 4.25 2.38
C ASP A 124 0.35 2.88 1.83
N SER A 125 0.00 1.83 2.55
CA SER A 125 0.44 0.46 2.29
C SER A 125 -0.42 -0.28 1.25
N HIS A 126 -1.49 0.35 0.74
CA HIS A 126 -2.32 -0.21 -0.32
C HIS A 126 -2.80 0.87 -1.27
N THR A 127 -2.13 0.99 -2.40
CA THR A 127 -2.43 2.04 -3.38
C THR A 127 -2.49 1.49 -4.81
N HIS A 128 -3.17 2.25 -5.68
CA HIS A 128 -3.24 2.02 -7.11
C HIS A 128 -2.87 3.29 -7.86
N ILE A 129 -1.80 3.23 -8.64
CA ILE A 129 -1.39 4.35 -9.51
C ILE A 129 -2.03 4.14 -10.88
N HIS A 130 -3.29 4.55 -11.02
CA HIS A 130 -4.03 4.44 -12.28
C HIS A 130 -3.41 5.29 -13.39
N ALA A 131 -3.67 4.91 -14.64
CA ALA A 131 -3.16 5.58 -15.83
C ALA A 131 -4.28 6.32 -16.59
N PRO A 132 -3.93 7.32 -17.42
CA PRO A 132 -4.91 8.09 -18.21
C PRO A 132 -5.74 7.25 -19.20
N ASP A 133 -5.23 6.13 -19.66
CA ASP A 133 -5.91 5.19 -20.56
C ASP A 133 -6.74 4.11 -19.85
N MET A 134 -6.63 4.05 -18.52
CA MET A 134 -7.48 3.17 -17.71
C MET A 134 -8.90 3.71 -17.53
N ARG A 135 -9.77 2.90 -16.92
CA ARG A 135 -11.19 3.24 -16.70
C ARG A 135 -11.40 4.50 -15.86
N GLN A 136 -10.50 4.77 -14.91
CA GLN A 136 -10.48 5.96 -14.05
C GLN A 136 -10.10 7.24 -14.82
N LYS A 137 -9.31 7.12 -15.88
CA LYS A 137 -8.83 8.23 -16.74
C LYS A 137 -8.21 9.37 -15.93
N VAL A 138 -7.33 9.04 -15.00
CA VAL A 138 -6.60 9.98 -14.16
C VAL A 138 -5.09 9.81 -14.39
N SER A 139 -4.34 10.89 -14.26
CA SER A 139 -2.87 10.86 -14.39
C SER A 139 -2.20 10.60 -13.05
N ALA A 140 -0.97 10.08 -13.08
CA ALA A 140 -0.14 9.94 -11.89
C ALA A 140 0.10 11.30 -11.20
N ASP A 141 0.25 12.40 -11.96
CA ASP A 141 0.38 13.75 -11.41
C ASP A 141 -0.79 14.17 -10.51
N TYR A 142 -2.02 13.89 -10.97
CA TYR A 142 -3.22 14.15 -10.15
C TYR A 142 -3.24 13.33 -8.87
N ILE A 143 -2.94 12.04 -8.97
CA ILE A 143 -2.91 11.12 -7.83
C ILE A 143 -1.84 11.54 -6.81
N PHE A 144 -0.63 11.81 -7.28
CA PHE A 144 0.50 12.16 -6.40
C PHE A 144 0.31 13.49 -5.68
N LYS A 145 -0.29 14.48 -6.34
CA LYS A 145 -0.64 15.76 -5.69
C LYS A 145 -1.64 15.58 -4.57
N LEU A 146 -2.64 14.73 -4.75
CA LEU A 146 -3.61 14.44 -3.70
C LEU A 146 -2.96 13.68 -2.53
N TRP A 147 -2.12 12.68 -2.78
CA TRP A 147 -1.41 11.98 -1.70
C TRP A 147 -0.48 12.91 -0.93
N LEU A 148 0.40 13.63 -1.63
CA LEU A 148 1.34 14.54 -0.99
C LEU A 148 0.63 15.67 -0.22
N GLY A 149 -0.48 16.18 -0.75
CA GLY A 149 -1.31 17.19 -0.08
C GLY A 149 -1.91 16.70 1.24
N HIS A 150 -2.04 15.40 1.44
CA HIS A 150 -2.51 14.77 2.68
C HIS A 150 -1.38 14.17 3.52
N GLY A 151 -0.12 14.48 3.21
CA GLY A 151 1.03 14.02 3.98
C GLY A 151 1.47 12.58 3.68
N VAL A 152 0.91 11.92 2.67
CA VAL A 152 1.35 10.59 2.22
C VAL A 152 2.62 10.76 1.38
N THR A 153 3.75 10.40 1.94
CA THR A 153 5.08 10.58 1.33
C THR A 153 5.72 9.28 0.86
N SER A 154 5.12 8.15 1.20
CA SER A 154 5.53 6.82 0.75
C SER A 154 4.29 5.97 0.45
N VAL A 155 4.33 5.20 -0.63
CA VAL A 155 3.22 4.34 -1.05
C VAL A 155 3.72 2.95 -1.42
N ARG A 156 2.90 1.93 -1.13
CA ARG A 156 3.04 0.59 -1.71
C ARG A 156 1.99 0.43 -2.81
N GLU A 157 2.45 0.45 -4.04
CA GLU A 157 1.60 0.17 -5.19
C GLU A 157 1.45 -1.34 -5.37
N VAL A 158 0.22 -1.84 -5.33
CA VAL A 158 -0.06 -3.28 -5.17
C VAL A 158 -0.81 -3.91 -6.34
N PHE A 159 -0.71 -3.41 -7.54
CA PHE A 159 -1.40 -4.08 -8.65
C PHE A 159 -0.76 -3.89 -10.02
N SER A 160 -0.35 -2.69 -10.39
CA SER A 160 0.25 -2.38 -11.71
C SER A 160 -0.61 -2.86 -12.89
N SER A 161 -1.92 -2.59 -12.86
CA SER A 161 -2.90 -3.14 -13.81
C SER A 161 -2.72 -2.72 -15.27
N ASP A 162 -1.98 -1.64 -15.51
CA ASP A 162 -1.57 -1.12 -16.82
C ASP A 162 -0.18 -1.59 -17.27
N GLY A 163 0.41 -2.46 -16.48
CA GLY A 163 1.73 -3.05 -16.72
C GLY A 163 2.79 -2.59 -15.72
N GLU A 164 3.60 -3.53 -15.30
CA GLU A 164 4.64 -3.31 -14.31
C GLU A 164 5.70 -2.30 -14.74
N SER A 165 6.02 -2.23 -16.03
CA SER A 165 7.04 -1.31 -16.57
C SER A 165 6.74 0.16 -16.29
N ARG A 166 5.47 0.56 -16.32
CA ARG A 166 5.08 1.95 -16.01
C ARG A 166 5.34 2.28 -14.54
N VAL A 167 4.92 1.43 -13.62
CA VAL A 167 5.10 1.67 -12.19
C VAL A 167 6.58 1.65 -11.81
N ILE A 168 7.37 0.76 -12.38
CA ILE A 168 8.82 0.74 -12.20
C ILE A 168 9.45 2.05 -12.74
N ALA A 169 9.01 2.54 -13.89
CA ALA A 169 9.48 3.82 -14.42
C ALA A 169 9.12 5.02 -13.51
N LEU A 170 7.90 5.06 -12.96
CA LEU A 170 7.47 6.07 -12.00
C LEU A 170 8.30 6.01 -10.70
N LYS A 171 8.58 4.79 -10.20
CA LYS A 171 9.46 4.56 -9.05
C LYS A 171 10.85 5.14 -9.32
N GLU A 172 11.49 4.77 -10.43
CA GLU A 172 12.82 5.26 -10.78
C GLU A 172 12.86 6.81 -10.92
N LEU A 173 11.83 7.42 -11.52
CA LEU A 173 11.75 8.88 -11.64
C LEU A 173 11.54 9.55 -10.28
N SER A 174 10.75 8.95 -9.40
CA SER A 174 10.60 9.42 -8.01
C SER A 174 11.92 9.34 -7.26
N ASP A 175 12.62 8.21 -7.31
CA ASP A 175 13.91 8.01 -6.64
C ASP A 175 14.98 8.98 -7.12
N ARG A 176 14.93 9.37 -8.40
CA ARG A 176 15.81 10.39 -9.00
C ARG A 176 15.35 11.83 -8.74
N ASN A 177 14.24 12.02 -8.03
CA ASN A 177 13.61 13.33 -7.82
C ASN A 177 13.29 14.10 -9.14
N ALA A 178 13.06 13.37 -10.22
CA ALA A 178 12.75 13.92 -11.53
C ALA A 178 11.29 14.35 -11.67
N ILE A 179 10.41 13.82 -10.83
CA ILE A 179 8.98 14.12 -10.75
C ILE A 179 8.57 14.50 -9.33
N THR A 180 7.40 15.11 -9.17
CA THR A 180 6.80 15.37 -7.86
C THR A 180 5.93 14.18 -7.47
N ALA A 181 6.45 13.28 -6.65
CA ALA A 181 5.82 12.03 -6.28
C ALA A 181 6.16 11.61 -4.85
N PRO A 182 5.35 10.78 -4.17
CA PRO A 182 5.79 10.04 -3.00
C PRO A 182 6.85 9.00 -3.40
N ARG A 183 7.58 8.44 -2.42
CA ARG A 183 8.40 7.24 -2.65
C ARG A 183 7.49 6.08 -3.01
N ILE A 184 7.85 5.33 -4.05
CA ILE A 184 7.04 4.21 -4.55
C ILE A 184 7.76 2.89 -4.25
N THR A 185 7.06 2.00 -3.53
CA THR A 185 7.43 0.60 -3.37
C THR A 185 6.50 -0.21 -4.26
N SER A 186 7.05 -0.93 -5.23
CA SER A 186 6.26 -1.59 -6.28
C SER A 186 6.06 -3.07 -5.98
N PHE A 187 4.79 -3.47 -5.83
CA PHE A 187 4.35 -4.86 -5.70
C PHE A 187 3.47 -5.23 -6.91
N PRO A 188 4.05 -5.50 -8.08
CA PRO A 188 3.29 -5.86 -9.25
C PRO A 188 2.46 -7.12 -9.01
N TYR A 189 1.41 -7.23 -9.77
CA TYR A 189 0.51 -8.36 -9.72
C TYR A 189 1.20 -9.64 -10.22
N PHE A 190 1.07 -10.72 -9.47
CA PHE A 190 1.62 -12.03 -9.82
C PHE A 190 1.14 -12.50 -11.20
N GLY A 191 -0.13 -12.33 -11.48
CA GLY A 191 -0.73 -12.54 -12.78
C GLY A 191 -1.96 -13.44 -12.74
N MET A 192 -3.08 -12.89 -13.24
CA MET A 192 -4.17 -13.65 -13.85
C MET A 192 -4.12 -13.34 -15.34
N PRO A 193 -3.99 -14.35 -16.21
CA PRO A 193 -3.97 -14.14 -17.67
C PRO A 193 -5.20 -13.39 -18.19
N GLU A 194 -6.31 -13.49 -17.46
CA GLU A 194 -7.58 -12.85 -17.78
C GLU A 194 -7.58 -11.34 -17.60
N LEU A 195 -6.79 -10.82 -16.64
CA LEU A 195 -6.67 -9.40 -16.38
C LEU A 195 -5.55 -8.74 -17.18
N ASN A 196 -4.47 -9.48 -17.48
CA ASN A 196 -3.36 -8.98 -18.28
C ASN A 196 -2.96 -9.98 -19.37
N LYS A 197 -3.58 -9.85 -20.54
CA LYS A 197 -3.34 -10.72 -21.70
C LYS A 197 -1.91 -10.66 -22.26
N ALA A 198 -1.09 -9.70 -21.83
CA ALA A 198 0.31 -9.59 -22.24
C ALA A 198 1.24 -10.50 -21.42
N LEU A 199 0.76 -11.03 -20.28
CA LEU A 199 1.56 -11.95 -19.47
C LEU A 199 1.46 -13.38 -19.99
N PRO A 200 2.58 -14.14 -19.98
CA PRO A 200 2.54 -15.57 -20.27
C PRO A 200 1.63 -16.28 -19.26
N PRO A 201 0.86 -17.29 -19.68
CA PRO A 201 0.07 -18.10 -18.77
C PRO A 201 0.95 -18.75 -17.70
N ILE A 202 0.49 -18.76 -16.47
CA ILE A 202 1.15 -19.43 -15.34
C ILE A 202 0.38 -20.72 -15.09
N ASN A 203 0.83 -21.82 -15.68
CA ASN A 203 0.12 -23.08 -15.68
C ASN A 203 0.83 -24.18 -14.87
N SER A 204 1.97 -23.86 -14.26
CA SER A 204 2.74 -24.84 -13.50
C SER A 204 3.55 -24.15 -12.38
N PRO A 205 3.99 -24.92 -11.36
CA PRO A 205 4.94 -24.43 -10.36
C PRO A 205 6.24 -23.87 -10.96
N LYS A 206 6.69 -24.39 -12.09
CA LYS A 206 7.86 -23.90 -12.82
C LYS A 206 7.62 -22.50 -13.38
N ASP A 207 6.46 -22.27 -13.99
CA ASP A 207 6.08 -20.96 -14.54
C ASP A 207 5.92 -19.93 -13.41
N ALA A 208 5.33 -20.34 -12.27
CA ALA A 208 5.20 -19.54 -11.07
C ALA A 208 6.56 -19.02 -10.58
N ARG A 209 7.53 -19.92 -10.41
CA ARG A 209 8.90 -19.55 -10.01
C ARG A 209 9.60 -18.65 -11.04
N ALA A 210 9.38 -18.91 -12.32
CA ALA A 210 9.93 -18.07 -13.39
C ALA A 210 9.34 -16.65 -13.35
N ARG A 211 8.04 -16.52 -13.07
CA ARG A 211 7.36 -15.24 -12.91
C ARG A 211 7.92 -14.43 -11.73
N VAL A 212 8.11 -15.06 -10.58
CA VAL A 212 8.72 -14.42 -9.41
C VAL A 212 10.10 -13.88 -9.74
N ARG A 213 10.97 -14.70 -10.34
CA ARG A 213 12.32 -14.27 -10.75
C ARG A 213 12.29 -13.13 -11.78
N HIS A 214 11.32 -13.14 -12.68
CA HIS A 214 11.13 -12.04 -13.64
C HIS A 214 10.80 -10.75 -12.91
N LEU A 215 9.83 -10.74 -11.98
CA LEU A 215 9.46 -9.56 -11.21
C LEU A 215 10.66 -8.99 -10.43
N LYS A 216 11.45 -9.85 -9.80
CA LYS A 216 12.71 -9.43 -9.15
C LYS A 216 13.68 -8.79 -10.15
N SER A 217 13.82 -9.36 -11.33
CA SER A 217 14.78 -8.90 -12.35
C SER A 217 14.44 -7.53 -12.94
N ILE A 218 13.17 -7.12 -12.94
CA ILE A 218 12.73 -5.80 -13.42
C ILE A 218 12.73 -4.74 -12.32
N GLY A 219 13.11 -5.07 -11.09
CA GLY A 219 13.23 -4.12 -9.98
C GLY A 219 11.96 -3.97 -9.12
N ALA A 220 11.04 -4.93 -9.16
CA ALA A 220 9.94 -5.00 -8.21
C ALA A 220 10.48 -5.24 -6.79
N ASP A 221 9.85 -4.61 -5.81
CA ASP A 221 10.20 -4.74 -4.39
C ASP A 221 9.52 -5.96 -3.76
N GLY A 222 8.29 -6.26 -4.19
CA GLY A 222 7.51 -7.39 -3.70
C GLY A 222 6.50 -7.89 -4.73
N ILE A 223 5.53 -8.70 -4.31
CA ILE A 223 4.54 -9.33 -5.17
C ILE A 223 3.14 -9.22 -4.56
N LYS A 224 2.17 -8.81 -5.38
CA LYS A 224 0.74 -8.87 -5.05
C LYS A 224 0.09 -10.11 -5.63
N PHE A 225 -0.56 -10.89 -4.79
CA PHE A 225 -1.42 -12.02 -5.18
C PHE A 225 -2.91 -11.67 -5.08
N MET A 226 -3.75 -12.32 -5.87
CA MET A 226 -5.22 -12.27 -5.74
C MET A 226 -5.87 -13.66 -5.69
N GLY A 227 -5.13 -14.70 -5.90
CA GLY A 227 -5.55 -16.08 -5.99
C GLY A 227 -4.77 -16.81 -7.07
N ALA A 228 -4.61 -18.10 -6.89
CA ALA A 228 -4.05 -19.04 -7.86
C ALA A 228 -4.35 -20.46 -7.38
N PRO A 229 -4.30 -21.47 -8.25
CA PRO A 229 -4.29 -22.86 -7.80
C PRO A 229 -3.19 -23.07 -6.75
N GLU A 230 -3.50 -23.87 -5.72
CA GLU A 230 -2.63 -24.05 -4.55
C GLU A 230 -1.17 -24.35 -4.91
N GLU A 231 -0.93 -25.32 -5.81
CA GLU A 231 0.43 -25.70 -6.21
C GLU A 231 1.23 -24.57 -6.87
N ILE A 232 0.54 -23.66 -7.56
CA ILE A 232 1.13 -22.49 -8.20
C ILE A 232 1.43 -21.42 -7.12
N LEU A 233 0.46 -21.18 -6.23
CA LEU A 233 0.60 -20.21 -5.14
C LEU A 233 1.74 -20.58 -4.19
N TRP A 234 1.78 -21.86 -3.75
CA TRP A 234 2.85 -22.33 -2.86
C TRP A 234 4.24 -22.25 -3.52
N ALA A 235 4.32 -22.59 -4.81
CA ALA A 235 5.58 -22.45 -5.54
C ALA A 235 6.03 -21.00 -5.71
N ALA A 236 5.08 -20.07 -5.85
CA ALA A 236 5.39 -18.66 -5.97
C ALA A 236 5.85 -18.06 -4.62
N LEU A 237 5.18 -18.39 -3.52
CA LEU A 237 5.56 -17.94 -2.17
C LEU A 237 6.94 -18.47 -1.77
N ASP A 238 7.19 -19.78 -1.95
CA ASP A 238 8.50 -20.40 -1.71
C ASP A 238 9.63 -19.76 -2.55
N GLU A 239 9.36 -19.37 -3.79
CA GLU A 239 10.35 -18.69 -4.61
C GLU A 239 10.54 -17.23 -4.21
N ALA A 240 9.46 -16.54 -3.79
CA ALA A 240 9.55 -15.16 -3.30
C ALA A 240 10.46 -15.07 -2.06
N GLU A 241 10.29 -15.99 -1.10
CA GLU A 241 11.17 -16.11 0.06
C GLU A 241 12.63 -16.33 -0.36
N LYS A 242 12.90 -17.26 -1.29
CA LYS A 242 14.26 -17.59 -1.77
C LYS A 242 14.97 -16.42 -2.43
N VAL A 243 14.23 -15.55 -3.13
CA VAL A 243 14.82 -14.39 -3.81
C VAL A 243 14.72 -13.09 -2.99
N GLY A 244 14.17 -13.17 -1.76
CA GLY A 244 14.01 -12.04 -0.85
C GLY A 244 13.06 -10.99 -1.42
N MET A 245 11.83 -11.39 -1.72
CA MET A 245 10.74 -10.50 -2.12
C MET A 245 9.59 -10.64 -1.13
N ASP A 246 9.13 -9.52 -0.60
CA ASP A 246 7.95 -9.46 0.25
C ASP A 246 6.67 -9.77 -0.54
N THR A 247 5.65 -10.24 0.14
CA THR A 247 4.41 -10.72 -0.46
C THR A 247 3.18 -10.15 0.22
N THR A 248 2.15 -9.84 -0.57
CA THR A 248 0.83 -9.47 -0.05
C THR A 248 -0.27 -10.08 -0.90
N MET A 249 -1.44 -10.32 -0.31
CA MET A 249 -2.54 -10.99 -1.01
C MET A 249 -3.90 -10.40 -0.70
N HIS A 250 -4.66 -10.10 -1.76
CA HIS A 250 -6.12 -10.06 -1.71
C HIS A 250 -6.62 -11.50 -1.90
N HIS A 251 -7.09 -12.15 -0.84
CA HIS A 251 -7.63 -13.50 -0.97
C HIS A 251 -8.91 -13.47 -1.80
N ALA A 252 -8.94 -14.20 -2.91
CA ALA A 252 -10.12 -14.25 -3.76
C ALA A 252 -11.26 -15.02 -3.05
N GLN A 253 -12.44 -14.42 -3.01
CA GLN A 253 -13.59 -14.95 -2.26
C GLN A 253 -13.97 -16.41 -2.59
N LEU A 254 -13.71 -16.88 -3.81
CA LEU A 254 -13.99 -18.25 -4.23
C LEU A 254 -12.87 -19.24 -3.87
N ASP A 255 -11.66 -18.75 -3.64
CA ASP A 255 -10.47 -19.58 -3.40
C ASP A 255 -10.18 -19.81 -1.91
N VAL A 256 -10.79 -19.01 -1.02
CA VAL A 256 -10.52 -19.06 0.43
C VAL A 256 -10.96 -20.36 1.12
N ALA A 257 -11.75 -21.19 0.45
CA ALA A 257 -12.06 -22.56 0.90
C ALA A 257 -10.82 -23.47 0.82
N HIS A 258 -9.90 -23.18 -0.08
CA HIS A 258 -8.67 -23.94 -0.33
C HIS A 258 -7.42 -23.23 0.22
N ALA A 259 -7.43 -21.87 0.22
CA ALA A 259 -6.31 -21.05 0.62
C ALA A 259 -6.79 -19.84 1.45
N ASN A 260 -7.18 -20.05 2.69
CA ASN A 260 -7.50 -18.99 3.63
C ASN A 260 -6.22 -18.40 4.26
N VAL A 261 -6.37 -17.43 5.17
CA VAL A 261 -5.23 -16.72 5.76
C VAL A 261 -4.29 -17.63 6.56
N LEU A 262 -4.79 -18.72 7.16
CA LEU A 262 -3.94 -19.68 7.88
C LEU A 262 -3.10 -20.51 6.91
N ASP A 263 -3.67 -20.88 5.76
CA ASP A 263 -2.96 -21.65 4.75
C ASP A 263 -1.87 -20.81 4.11
N THR A 264 -2.21 -19.61 3.65
CA THR A 264 -1.26 -18.71 2.97
C THR A 264 -0.14 -18.24 3.89
N SER A 265 -0.45 -17.86 5.14
CA SER A 265 0.58 -17.46 6.11
C SER A 265 1.48 -18.62 6.54
N SER A 266 1.00 -19.89 6.46
CA SER A 266 1.85 -21.07 6.72
C SER A 266 2.86 -21.35 5.58
N HIS A 267 2.61 -20.79 4.40
CA HIS A 267 3.47 -20.92 3.23
C HIS A 267 4.29 -19.64 2.93
N GLY A 268 4.41 -18.74 3.92
CA GLY A 268 5.31 -17.59 3.81
C GLY A 268 4.67 -16.34 3.19
N LEU A 269 3.34 -16.21 3.16
CA LEU A 269 2.71 -14.94 2.87
C LEU A 269 2.94 -13.97 4.03
N ASP A 270 3.44 -12.74 3.74
CA ASP A 270 3.81 -11.77 4.77
C ASP A 270 2.64 -10.90 5.23
N CYS A 271 1.76 -10.50 4.30
CA CYS A 271 0.68 -9.55 4.58
C CYS A 271 -0.61 -9.92 3.84
N MET A 272 -1.75 -9.67 4.45
CA MET A 272 -3.03 -9.72 3.75
C MET A 272 -3.62 -8.33 3.57
N GLU A 273 -4.34 -8.17 2.45
CA GLU A 273 -5.16 -7.03 2.15
C GLU A 273 -6.63 -7.33 2.48
N HIS A 274 -7.34 -6.31 2.96
CA HIS A 274 -8.76 -6.44 3.28
C HIS A 274 -9.03 -7.45 4.40
N TRP A 275 -9.89 -8.44 4.15
CA TRP A 275 -10.35 -9.35 5.19
C TRP A 275 -10.81 -10.73 4.68
N TYR A 276 -10.94 -10.94 3.38
CA TYR A 276 -11.32 -12.25 2.84
C TYR A 276 -10.28 -13.31 3.23
N GLY A 277 -10.74 -14.45 3.68
CA GLY A 277 -9.90 -15.49 4.24
C GLY A 277 -9.79 -15.46 5.77
N LEU A 278 -10.11 -14.33 6.43
CA LEU A 278 -10.20 -14.27 7.89
C LEU A 278 -11.46 -14.92 8.43
N PRO A 279 -12.69 -14.55 7.99
CA PRO A 279 -13.91 -15.22 8.43
C PRO A 279 -13.87 -16.72 8.14
N GLU A 280 -13.35 -17.12 6.99
CA GLU A 280 -13.24 -18.51 6.59
C GLU A 280 -12.27 -19.29 7.48
N ALA A 281 -11.17 -18.67 7.90
CA ALA A 281 -10.28 -19.25 8.90
C ALA A 281 -10.93 -19.42 10.28
N LEU A 282 -11.96 -18.64 10.57
CA LEU A 282 -12.72 -18.68 11.82
C LEU A 282 -13.93 -19.66 11.76
N PHE A 283 -14.20 -20.32 10.64
CA PHE A 283 -15.27 -21.32 10.61
C PHE A 283 -14.92 -22.54 11.47
N THR A 284 -15.95 -23.10 12.13
CA THR A 284 -15.81 -24.25 13.02
C THR A 284 -16.52 -25.50 12.51
N ASP A 285 -17.56 -25.32 11.72
CA ASP A 285 -18.47 -26.37 11.27
C ASP A 285 -18.51 -26.54 9.74
N LYS A 286 -17.74 -25.73 9.03
CA LYS A 286 -17.69 -25.69 7.56
C LYS A 286 -16.36 -25.15 7.07
N VAL A 287 -16.09 -25.28 5.77
CA VAL A 287 -14.95 -24.70 5.06
C VAL A 287 -15.39 -23.75 3.94
N ILE A 288 -16.65 -23.83 3.52
CA ILE A 288 -17.22 -23.04 2.42
C ILE A 288 -18.25 -22.08 2.99
N GLN A 289 -18.29 -20.87 2.45
CA GLN A 289 -19.28 -19.86 2.79
C GLN A 289 -20.70 -20.30 2.41
N ASN A 290 -21.67 -19.90 3.21
CA ASN A 290 -23.07 -20.10 2.89
C ASN A 290 -23.55 -18.97 1.98
N TYR A 291 -23.41 -19.15 0.68
CA TYR A 291 -23.99 -18.27 -0.32
C TYR A 291 -25.36 -18.80 -0.76
N PRO A 292 -26.32 -17.92 -1.16
CA PRO A 292 -27.58 -18.34 -1.77
C PRO A 292 -27.33 -19.17 -3.02
N SER A 293 -28.28 -20.05 -3.36
CA SER A 293 -28.16 -20.93 -4.53
C SER A 293 -28.16 -20.20 -5.88
N ASP A 294 -28.65 -18.97 -5.90
CA ASP A 294 -28.71 -18.05 -7.04
C ASP A 294 -27.60 -17.00 -7.04
N TYR A 295 -26.61 -17.14 -6.16
CA TYR A 295 -25.45 -16.26 -6.07
C TYR A 295 -24.65 -16.22 -7.38
N ILE A 296 -24.38 -15.01 -7.85
CA ILE A 296 -23.59 -14.77 -9.07
C ILE A 296 -22.34 -13.95 -8.72
N TYR A 297 -21.19 -14.60 -8.65
CA TYR A 297 -19.90 -13.96 -8.31
C TYR A 297 -19.52 -12.82 -9.26
N SER A 298 -19.83 -12.92 -10.55
CA SER A 298 -19.56 -11.87 -11.54
C SER A 298 -20.48 -10.65 -11.44
N ASN A 299 -21.58 -10.73 -10.66
CA ASN A 299 -22.41 -9.59 -10.33
C ASN A 299 -21.84 -8.90 -9.08
N GLU A 300 -21.20 -7.77 -9.26
CA GLU A 300 -20.52 -7.01 -8.19
C GLU A 300 -21.45 -6.72 -6.99
N GLN A 301 -22.70 -6.34 -7.24
CA GLN A 301 -23.64 -6.07 -6.15
C GLN A 301 -23.98 -7.32 -5.34
N ASP A 302 -24.16 -8.45 -6.02
CA ASP A 302 -24.45 -9.74 -5.39
C ASP A 302 -23.24 -10.20 -4.57
N ARG A 303 -22.06 -10.11 -5.16
CA ARG A 303 -20.79 -10.42 -4.54
C ARG A 303 -20.57 -9.63 -3.25
N PHE A 304 -20.72 -8.33 -3.28
CA PHE A 304 -20.51 -7.48 -2.10
C PHE A 304 -21.69 -7.51 -1.13
N GLY A 305 -22.91 -7.74 -1.59
CA GLY A 305 -24.05 -7.99 -0.72
C GLY A 305 -23.84 -9.23 0.15
N GLN A 306 -23.34 -10.31 -0.43
CA GLN A 306 -23.03 -11.53 0.33
C GLN A 306 -21.75 -11.40 1.17
N ALA A 307 -20.78 -10.62 0.73
CA ALA A 307 -19.58 -10.34 1.51
C ALA A 307 -19.91 -9.74 2.88
N GLY A 308 -20.87 -8.80 2.95
CA GLY A 308 -21.36 -8.21 4.20
C GLY A 308 -21.96 -9.20 5.20
N ARG A 309 -22.15 -10.46 4.80
CA ARG A 309 -22.76 -11.53 5.61
C ARG A 309 -21.77 -12.61 6.06
N LEU A 310 -20.45 -12.43 5.79
CA LEU A 310 -19.47 -13.48 6.05
C LEU A 310 -19.04 -13.52 7.52
N TRP A 311 -18.76 -12.41 8.15
CA TRP A 311 -18.30 -12.39 9.55
C TRP A 311 -19.32 -12.96 10.54
N LYS A 312 -20.63 -12.90 10.25
CA LYS A 312 -21.65 -13.54 11.10
C LYS A 312 -21.67 -15.06 10.99
N GLN A 313 -20.99 -15.63 10.00
CA GLN A 313 -20.83 -17.08 9.83
C GLN A 313 -19.59 -17.61 10.59
N ALA A 314 -18.72 -16.73 11.03
CA ALA A 314 -17.48 -17.03 11.71
C ALA A 314 -17.68 -17.22 13.22
N ALA A 315 -16.76 -17.91 13.87
CA ALA A 315 -16.68 -17.93 15.32
C ALA A 315 -16.41 -16.52 15.84
N GLY A 316 -17.21 -16.08 16.82
CA GLY A 316 -17.16 -14.71 17.33
C GLY A 316 -16.03 -14.46 18.34
N PRO A 317 -15.88 -13.19 18.75
CA PRO A 317 -14.90 -12.79 19.76
C PRO A 317 -15.00 -13.59 21.05
N GLY A 318 -13.86 -13.93 21.62
CA GLY A 318 -13.75 -14.72 22.87
C GLY A 318 -14.02 -16.23 22.70
N SER A 319 -14.23 -16.71 21.48
CA SER A 319 -14.27 -18.15 21.22
C SER A 319 -12.86 -18.73 21.08
N ALA A 320 -12.69 -20.02 21.39
CA ALA A 320 -11.40 -20.70 21.26
C ALA A 320 -10.85 -20.64 19.82
N ARG A 321 -11.72 -20.67 18.80
CA ARG A 321 -11.28 -20.56 17.41
C ARG A 321 -10.79 -19.15 17.06
N TRP A 322 -11.44 -18.11 17.58
CA TRP A 322 -11.02 -16.73 17.43
C TRP A 322 -9.61 -16.51 17.99
N ASP A 323 -9.39 -16.98 19.23
CA ASP A 323 -8.08 -16.89 19.87
C ASP A 323 -7.02 -17.68 19.11
N GLN A 324 -7.33 -18.92 18.71
CA GLN A 324 -6.41 -19.77 17.96
C GLN A 324 -5.94 -19.12 16.64
N VAL A 325 -6.87 -18.58 15.85
CA VAL A 325 -6.51 -17.89 14.58
C VAL A 325 -5.62 -16.70 14.86
N MET A 326 -5.99 -15.90 15.85
CA MET A 326 -5.22 -14.70 16.22
C MET A 326 -3.81 -15.04 16.69
N GLU A 327 -3.67 -16.00 17.60
CA GLU A 327 -2.38 -16.47 18.10
C GLU A 327 -1.50 -17.03 16.98
N THR A 328 -2.08 -17.83 16.08
CA THR A 328 -1.34 -18.38 14.92
C THR A 328 -0.78 -17.27 14.01
N LEU A 329 -1.57 -16.22 13.75
CA LEU A 329 -1.10 -15.11 12.93
C LEU A 329 -0.05 -14.26 13.65
N LEU A 330 -0.17 -14.08 14.97
CA LEU A 330 0.85 -13.42 15.80
C LEU A 330 2.18 -14.16 15.82
N GLU A 331 2.15 -15.49 15.99
CA GLU A 331 3.35 -16.34 15.96
C GLU A 331 4.08 -16.27 14.61
N ARG A 332 3.36 -16.01 13.52
CA ARG A 332 3.90 -15.85 12.17
C ARG A 332 4.31 -14.42 11.83
N ASP A 333 4.24 -13.50 12.80
CA ASP A 333 4.53 -12.06 12.59
C ASP A 333 3.75 -11.44 11.40
N PHE A 334 2.54 -11.94 11.17
CA PHE A 334 1.72 -11.66 9.99
C PHE A 334 1.19 -10.22 10.00
N CYS A 335 1.11 -9.59 8.83
CA CYS A 335 0.63 -8.22 8.68
C CYS A 335 -0.83 -8.17 8.20
N LEU A 336 -1.62 -7.26 8.77
CA LEU A 336 -2.97 -6.92 8.30
C LEU A 336 -2.99 -5.51 7.70
N SER A 337 -3.48 -5.39 6.47
CA SER A 337 -3.77 -4.13 5.76
C SER A 337 -5.28 -4.06 5.52
N PRO A 338 -6.07 -3.57 6.48
CA PRO A 338 -7.54 -3.74 6.47
C PRO A 338 -8.23 -2.99 5.35
N THR A 339 -7.78 -1.81 4.97
CA THR A 339 -8.43 -0.98 3.94
C THR A 339 -9.93 -0.76 4.19
N PHE A 340 -10.30 -0.40 5.40
CA PHE A 340 -11.69 -0.16 5.77
C PHE A 340 -12.39 0.83 4.82
N THR A 341 -11.66 1.85 4.37
CA THR A 341 -12.23 2.95 3.60
C THR A 341 -12.85 2.50 2.27
N ILE A 342 -12.27 1.49 1.58
CA ILE A 342 -12.81 1.03 0.30
C ILE A 342 -14.20 0.37 0.44
N TYR A 343 -14.50 -0.21 1.58
CA TYR A 343 -15.79 -0.84 1.85
C TYR A 343 -16.79 0.09 2.56
N LEU A 344 -16.39 1.33 2.89
CA LEU A 344 -17.26 2.25 3.64
C LEU A 344 -18.59 2.50 2.96
N ALA A 345 -18.62 2.64 1.63
CA ALA A 345 -19.84 2.82 0.87
C ALA A 345 -20.84 1.66 1.01
N SER A 346 -20.36 0.44 1.25
CA SER A 346 -21.22 -0.71 1.53
C SER A 346 -21.94 -0.61 2.87
N ARG A 347 -21.29 0.00 3.86
CA ARG A 347 -21.81 0.23 5.21
C ARG A 347 -22.64 1.51 5.31
N ASP A 348 -22.26 2.55 4.56
CA ASP A 348 -22.75 3.91 4.69
C ASP A 348 -22.64 4.65 3.35
N LEU A 349 -23.50 4.23 2.41
CA LEU A 349 -23.44 4.66 1.02
C LEU A 349 -23.48 6.18 0.88
N MET A 350 -24.42 6.82 1.58
CA MET A 350 -24.62 8.27 1.44
C MET A 350 -23.44 9.07 2.02
N ARG A 351 -22.80 8.60 3.09
CA ARG A 351 -21.58 9.22 3.62
C ARG A 351 -20.45 9.22 2.59
N ALA A 352 -20.24 8.09 1.90
CA ALA A 352 -19.22 7.98 0.87
C ALA A 352 -19.58 8.82 -0.37
N TYR A 353 -20.81 8.71 -0.84
CA TYR A 353 -21.28 9.37 -2.07
C TYR A 353 -21.33 10.91 -1.96
N THR A 354 -21.70 11.45 -0.79
CA THR A 354 -21.89 12.92 -0.57
C THR A 354 -20.73 13.57 0.16
N ALA A 355 -19.57 12.91 0.22
CA ALA A 355 -18.40 13.48 0.88
C ALA A 355 -17.98 14.81 0.22
N GLU A 356 -17.70 15.83 1.04
CA GLU A 356 -17.50 17.22 0.61
C GLU A 356 -16.41 17.38 -0.46
N TRP A 357 -15.33 16.60 -0.36
CA TRP A 357 -14.22 16.65 -1.30
C TRP A 357 -14.57 16.24 -2.73
N HIS A 358 -15.67 15.53 -2.96
CA HIS A 358 -16.07 15.15 -4.31
C HIS A 358 -16.39 16.35 -5.18
N TYR A 359 -16.93 17.40 -4.60
CA TYR A 359 -17.30 18.60 -5.34
C TYR A 359 -16.09 19.34 -5.92
N GLU A 360 -14.98 19.40 -5.16
CA GLU A 360 -13.81 20.20 -5.54
C GLU A 360 -12.68 19.36 -6.15
N TYR A 361 -12.49 18.13 -5.68
CA TYR A 361 -11.27 17.37 -5.97
C TYR A 361 -11.48 16.13 -6.83
N THR A 362 -12.68 15.57 -6.91
CA THR A 362 -12.91 14.40 -7.77
C THR A 362 -13.04 14.83 -9.23
N SER A 363 -12.11 14.37 -10.08
CA SER A 363 -12.15 14.69 -11.50
C SER A 363 -13.45 14.18 -12.15
N PRO A 364 -13.98 14.87 -13.20
CA PRO A 364 -15.18 14.43 -13.91
C PRO A 364 -15.09 12.99 -14.46
N ASN A 365 -13.89 12.59 -14.90
CA ASN A 365 -13.65 11.23 -15.40
C ASN A 365 -13.79 10.19 -14.31
N LEU A 366 -13.16 10.43 -13.16
CA LEU A 366 -13.23 9.55 -12.00
C LEU A 366 -14.66 9.49 -11.45
N TRP A 367 -15.35 10.64 -11.39
CA TRP A 367 -16.77 10.67 -11.02
C TRP A 367 -17.64 9.87 -11.99
N GLY A 368 -17.35 9.95 -13.29
CA GLY A 368 -17.98 9.12 -14.31
C GLY A 368 -17.73 7.62 -14.12
N PHE A 369 -16.54 7.25 -13.63
CA PHE A 369 -16.20 5.88 -13.27
C PHE A 369 -16.95 5.40 -12.02
N TYR A 370 -17.22 6.26 -11.05
CA TYR A 370 -17.98 5.94 -9.84
C TYR A 370 -19.49 5.73 -10.07
N ARG A 371 -20.01 6.01 -11.28
CA ARG A 371 -21.42 5.69 -11.59
C ARG A 371 -21.66 4.20 -11.45
N ALA A 372 -22.76 3.85 -10.77
CA ALA A 372 -23.16 2.48 -10.52
C ALA A 372 -23.18 1.64 -11.80
N SER A 373 -22.53 0.48 -11.80
CA SER A 373 -22.43 -0.46 -12.91
C SER A 373 -22.38 -1.90 -12.39
N ARG A 374 -23.03 -2.83 -13.10
CA ARG A 374 -22.92 -4.26 -12.82
C ARG A 374 -21.63 -4.88 -13.34
N GLU A 375 -20.92 -4.19 -14.23
CA GLU A 375 -19.80 -4.72 -15.01
C GLU A 375 -18.45 -4.12 -14.65
N LYS A 376 -18.42 -3.03 -13.87
CA LYS A 376 -17.20 -2.34 -13.51
C LYS A 376 -17.12 -2.05 -12.02
N HIS A 377 -15.92 -2.15 -11.49
CA HIS A 377 -15.61 -1.99 -10.07
C HIS A 377 -15.59 -0.52 -9.57
N GLY A 378 -16.16 0.42 -10.32
CA GLY A 378 -16.25 1.83 -9.93
C GLY A 378 -17.29 2.09 -8.86
N SER A 379 -18.45 1.43 -8.98
CA SER A 379 -19.54 1.36 -8.01
C SER A 379 -20.54 0.29 -8.44
N PHE A 380 -21.14 -0.40 -7.49
CA PHE A 380 -22.06 -1.51 -7.73
C PHE A 380 -23.44 -1.33 -7.06
N PHE A 381 -23.73 -0.16 -6.52
CA PHE A 381 -24.92 0.10 -5.68
C PHE A 381 -26.17 0.40 -6.52
N PHE A 382 -26.69 -0.58 -7.28
CA PHE A 382 -27.91 -0.43 -8.06
C PHE A 382 -29.19 -0.61 -7.26
N ASN A 383 -29.24 -1.70 -6.50
CA ASN A 383 -30.40 -2.11 -5.70
C ASN A 383 -29.95 -2.31 -4.24
N TRP A 384 -28.99 -1.48 -3.79
CA TRP A 384 -28.51 -1.56 -2.42
C TRP A 384 -29.60 -1.19 -1.44
N THR A 385 -29.85 -2.05 -0.47
CA THR A 385 -30.96 -1.91 0.47
C THR A 385 -30.46 -1.52 1.86
N THR A 386 -31.38 -1.04 2.69
CA THR A 386 -31.12 -0.82 4.12
C THR A 386 -30.67 -2.11 4.82
N GLU A 387 -31.18 -3.27 4.38
CA GLU A 387 -30.75 -4.56 4.92
C GLU A 387 -29.26 -4.83 4.60
N ASP A 388 -28.81 -4.55 3.39
CA ASP A 388 -27.40 -4.70 3.00
C ASP A 388 -26.50 -3.79 3.85
N GLU A 389 -26.90 -2.53 4.08
CA GLU A 389 -26.16 -1.62 4.97
C GLU A 389 -26.12 -2.12 6.42
N ILE A 390 -27.22 -2.68 6.95
CA ILE A 390 -27.28 -3.25 8.30
C ILE A 390 -26.33 -4.44 8.40
N GLU A 391 -26.32 -5.34 7.41
CA GLU A 391 -25.42 -6.49 7.38
C GLU A 391 -23.95 -6.02 7.31
N TRP A 392 -23.65 -5.01 6.52
CA TRP A 392 -22.32 -4.42 6.47
C TRP A 392 -21.91 -3.71 7.76
N LYS A 393 -22.83 -3.07 8.47
CA LYS A 393 -22.55 -2.48 9.81
C LYS A 393 -22.18 -3.58 10.82
N HIS A 394 -22.86 -4.72 10.78
CA HIS A 394 -22.51 -5.88 11.62
C HIS A 394 -21.14 -6.46 11.22
N ASN A 395 -20.89 -6.60 9.92
CA ASN A 395 -19.64 -7.08 9.36
C ASN A 395 -18.46 -6.19 9.81
N TYR A 396 -18.59 -4.87 9.67
CA TYR A 396 -17.58 -3.90 10.11
C TYR A 396 -17.29 -4.01 11.61
N ARG A 397 -18.31 -4.14 12.43
CA ARG A 397 -18.11 -4.23 13.88
C ARG A 397 -17.22 -5.42 14.26
N LEU A 398 -17.47 -6.59 13.69
CA LEU A 398 -16.69 -7.80 13.97
C LEU A 398 -15.28 -7.69 13.38
N TRP A 399 -15.17 -7.22 12.15
CA TRP A 399 -13.90 -7.01 11.48
C TRP A 399 -13.02 -5.98 12.22
N MET A 400 -13.55 -4.82 12.55
CA MET A 400 -12.85 -3.81 13.36
C MET A 400 -12.43 -4.33 14.71
N GLN A 401 -13.28 -5.13 15.38
CA GLN A 401 -12.94 -5.76 16.64
C GLN A 401 -11.77 -6.72 16.49
N PHE A 402 -11.76 -7.56 15.44
CA PHE A 402 -10.63 -8.46 15.17
C PHE A 402 -9.33 -7.67 14.95
N VAL A 403 -9.34 -6.66 14.11
CA VAL A 403 -8.16 -5.85 13.78
C VAL A 403 -7.62 -5.12 15.01
N ASN A 404 -8.50 -4.52 15.82
CA ASN A 404 -8.09 -3.84 17.05
C ASN A 404 -7.53 -4.81 18.10
N GLU A 405 -8.16 -5.96 18.29
CA GLU A 405 -7.68 -6.98 19.22
C GLU A 405 -6.33 -7.55 18.77
N TYR A 406 -6.18 -7.81 17.46
CA TYR A 406 -4.91 -8.25 16.87
C TYR A 406 -3.77 -7.24 17.16
N LYS A 407 -4.02 -5.96 16.93
CA LYS A 407 -3.08 -4.88 17.26
C LYS A 407 -2.78 -4.83 18.78
N ASN A 408 -3.79 -4.96 19.63
CA ASN A 408 -3.63 -4.93 21.09
C ASN A 408 -2.79 -6.11 21.62
N ARG A 409 -2.79 -7.25 20.93
CA ARG A 409 -1.96 -8.42 21.23
C ARG A 409 -0.54 -8.31 20.60
N GLY A 410 -0.21 -7.18 19.94
CA GLY A 410 1.12 -6.92 19.37
C GLY A 410 1.23 -7.20 17.87
N GLY A 411 0.14 -7.54 17.19
CA GLY A 411 0.11 -7.81 15.75
C GLY A 411 0.35 -6.55 14.91
N LYS A 412 0.93 -6.75 13.73
CA LYS A 412 1.20 -5.70 12.75
C LYS A 412 -0.08 -5.32 12.01
N VAL A 413 -0.50 -4.06 12.16
CA VAL A 413 -1.58 -3.46 11.37
C VAL A 413 -1.02 -2.21 10.70
N VAL A 414 -1.20 -2.10 9.39
CA VAL A 414 -0.78 -0.96 8.58
C VAL A 414 -1.97 -0.21 8.02
N VAL A 415 -1.74 1.02 7.59
CA VAL A 415 -2.74 1.85 6.92
C VAL A 415 -2.64 1.65 5.42
N GLY A 416 -3.72 1.23 4.79
CA GLY A 416 -3.85 1.09 3.35
C GLY A 416 -5.19 1.67 2.88
N SER A 417 -5.20 2.52 1.87
CA SER A 417 -6.42 3.26 1.49
C SER A 417 -7.23 2.62 0.37
N ASP A 418 -6.60 1.88 -0.53
CA ASP A 418 -7.23 1.26 -1.71
C ASP A 418 -8.11 2.23 -2.51
N THR A 419 -7.60 3.46 -2.72
CA THR A 419 -8.35 4.56 -3.33
C THR A 419 -8.40 4.50 -4.85
N GLY A 420 -9.35 5.24 -5.45
CA GLY A 420 -9.60 5.26 -6.89
C GLY A 420 -10.80 4.41 -7.33
N TYR A 421 -11.50 3.80 -6.38
CA TYR A 421 -12.71 2.98 -6.55
C TYR A 421 -13.78 3.42 -5.55
N ILE A 422 -15.04 3.08 -5.82
CA ILE A 422 -16.16 3.04 -4.87
C ILE A 422 -16.25 4.31 -4.00
N TYR A 423 -16.24 5.48 -4.63
CA TYR A 423 -16.30 6.81 -3.99
C TYR A 423 -15.11 7.12 -3.06
N SER A 424 -14.02 6.33 -3.09
CA SER A 424 -12.82 6.60 -2.31
C SER A 424 -11.80 7.38 -3.14
N LEU A 425 -11.52 8.64 -2.74
CA LEU A 425 -10.63 9.55 -3.45
C LEU A 425 -9.21 9.50 -2.87
N TYR A 426 -8.20 9.55 -3.73
CA TYR A 426 -6.78 9.57 -3.36
C TYR A 426 -6.49 10.66 -2.30
N GLY A 427 -5.69 10.35 -1.32
CA GLY A 427 -5.37 11.23 -0.20
C GLY A 427 -6.50 11.36 0.82
N PHE A 428 -7.69 11.73 0.40
CA PHE A 428 -8.87 11.85 1.28
C PHE A 428 -9.27 10.50 1.87
N GLY A 429 -9.31 9.44 1.05
CA GLY A 429 -9.57 8.09 1.54
C GLY A 429 -8.50 7.60 2.51
N TYR A 430 -7.27 8.07 2.40
CA TYR A 430 -6.23 7.76 3.38
C TYR A 430 -6.54 8.38 4.76
N ILE A 431 -6.93 9.65 4.80
CA ILE A 431 -7.37 10.28 6.07
C ILE A 431 -8.58 9.55 6.65
N GLN A 432 -9.52 9.16 5.78
CA GLN A 432 -10.69 8.38 6.20
C GLN A 432 -10.30 7.01 6.80
N GLU A 433 -9.25 6.35 6.28
CA GLU A 433 -8.74 5.10 6.86
C GLU A 433 -8.17 5.33 8.27
N LEU A 434 -7.46 6.45 8.51
CA LEU A 434 -7.01 6.81 9.85
C LEU A 434 -8.19 7.00 10.82
N GLU A 435 -9.27 7.65 10.38
CA GLU A 435 -10.49 7.83 11.17
C GLU A 435 -11.18 6.49 11.45
N LEU A 436 -11.22 5.58 10.47
CA LEU A 436 -11.83 4.26 10.63
C LEU A 436 -11.02 3.34 11.55
N LEU A 437 -9.71 3.44 11.57
CA LEU A 437 -8.87 2.75 12.56
C LEU A 437 -9.13 3.30 13.97
N GLN A 438 -9.33 4.62 14.12
CA GLN A 438 -9.73 5.20 15.40
C GLN A 438 -11.13 4.72 15.80
N GLU A 439 -12.10 4.64 14.86
CA GLU A 439 -13.42 4.05 15.10
C GLU A 439 -13.32 2.58 15.54
N ALA A 440 -12.36 1.83 14.99
CA ALA A 440 -12.07 0.46 15.38
C ALA A 440 -11.52 0.32 16.83
N GLY A 441 -11.12 1.42 17.47
CA GLY A 441 -10.63 1.45 18.85
C GLY A 441 -9.13 1.71 19.02
N PHE A 442 -8.43 2.08 17.96
CA PHE A 442 -7.03 2.51 18.06
C PHE A 442 -6.96 3.89 18.74
N HIS A 443 -6.03 4.05 19.67
CA HIS A 443 -5.69 5.39 20.17
C HIS A 443 -5.06 6.21 19.03
N PRO A 444 -5.28 7.55 18.93
CA PRO A 444 -4.72 8.37 17.85
C PRO A 444 -3.21 8.18 17.60
N LEU A 445 -2.41 8.04 18.65
CA LEU A 445 -0.97 7.79 18.52
C LEU A 445 -0.65 6.37 17.99
N GLU A 446 -1.52 5.39 18.22
CA GLU A 446 -1.40 4.06 17.62
C GLU A 446 -1.75 4.09 16.14
N VAL A 447 -2.74 4.90 15.74
CA VAL A 447 -3.06 5.16 14.33
C VAL A 447 -1.85 5.79 13.62
N ILE A 448 -1.24 6.83 14.21
CA ILE A 448 -0.02 7.47 13.66
C ILE A 448 1.11 6.45 13.56
N ARG A 449 1.30 5.61 14.58
CA ARG A 449 2.32 4.54 14.54
C ARG A 449 2.07 3.54 13.41
N ALA A 450 0.82 3.13 13.18
CA ALA A 450 0.44 2.25 12.06
C ALA A 450 0.71 2.93 10.70
N ALA A 451 0.40 4.23 10.61
CA ALA A 451 0.56 5.06 9.42
C ALA A 451 2.02 5.46 9.10
N THR A 452 2.96 5.23 10.02
CA THR A 452 4.36 5.67 9.88
C THR A 452 5.31 4.50 10.14
N LYS A 453 5.63 4.21 11.40
CA LYS A 453 6.63 3.21 11.80
C LYS A 453 6.30 1.81 11.31
N ILE A 454 5.07 1.33 11.54
CA ILE A 454 4.68 -0.04 11.11
C ILE A 454 4.61 -0.11 9.59
N GLY A 455 4.08 0.93 8.92
CA GLY A 455 4.13 1.02 7.46
C GLY A 455 5.56 0.93 6.92
N ALA A 456 6.50 1.65 7.52
CA ALA A 456 7.93 1.59 7.14
C ALA A 456 8.52 0.18 7.33
N GLN A 457 8.21 -0.48 8.45
CA GLN A 457 8.65 -1.86 8.73
C GLN A 457 8.15 -2.85 7.68
N VAL A 458 6.88 -2.77 7.30
CA VAL A 458 6.28 -3.65 6.27
C VAL A 458 6.85 -3.38 4.88
N LEU A 459 7.43 -2.19 4.64
CA LEU A 459 8.15 -1.89 3.41
C LEU A 459 9.65 -2.24 3.49
N GLY A 460 10.16 -2.76 4.61
CA GLY A 460 11.59 -2.98 4.82
C GLY A 460 12.43 -1.70 4.81
N LYS A 461 11.82 -0.55 5.20
CA LYS A 461 12.43 0.78 5.13
C LYS A 461 12.51 1.50 6.50
N GLU A 462 12.36 0.77 7.60
CA GLU A 462 12.34 1.32 8.96
C GLU A 462 13.65 1.99 9.40
N GLN A 463 14.75 1.76 8.66
CA GLN A 463 16.03 2.43 8.87
C GLN A 463 16.10 3.81 8.22
N ASP A 464 15.19 4.11 7.31
CA ASP A 464 15.21 5.32 6.50
C ASP A 464 14.01 6.23 6.74
N ILE A 465 12.83 5.68 7.07
CA ILE A 465 11.58 6.40 7.24
C ILE A 465 10.75 5.83 8.40
N GLY A 466 9.70 6.56 8.81
CA GLY A 466 8.69 6.08 9.75
C GLY A 466 8.87 6.56 11.19
N THR A 467 10.01 7.14 11.53
CA THR A 467 10.27 7.77 12.85
C THR A 467 11.05 9.05 12.69
#